data_d649eb7e0f74a1cd7d985c73e47a6a23
#
_entry.id   d649eb7e0f74a1cd7d985c73e47a6a23
#
_cell.length_a   1.000
_cell.length_b   1.000
_cell.length_c   1.000
_cell.angle_alpha   90.00
_cell.angle_beta   90.00
_cell.angle_gamma   90.00
#
_symmetry.space_group_name_H-M   'P 1'
#
loop_
_entity.id
_entity.type
_entity.pdbx_description
1 polymer ?
#
loop_
_entity_poly.entity_id
_entity_poly.type
_entity_poly.pdbx_seq_one_letter_code
_entity_poly.pdbx_strand_id
1 'polypeptide(L)'
;MKRLKLSIIGICFTMHLIGQITANQYTLHEIFFNNHKVVLDNDHKIISWIIPQSKAYDYFLHLRWNFIKTRVPNSPGPSPRSTYPQYYFYCAFKYNKGVLEPDTWMNDIGEKIPNWFENARLYYAYTGDSSVMKIVRDFIDYTIGHGTSPAEFAWPGFPYTTTNAGDTLFRGFTSAGRFALNEIQVDHAGEMGLTYFRMYLYTGVKKYLSAALNVANVLAKNARIGNKDQSVWPYRIVMDDGRVTSQYGANWTGCYMLLDNLIKTNIGNIQAYKNARDKARDFILQYPMKTGYWTDGHSDTDIKSNTYKSNLSASNTTLCLFDYPELDPQWRSDIPKLIKWTEDNFVFRTAPGEPSTMWGANIVGEQDSFNLKMDYQTARYAAECARWYAVSGDETYKDKAFRSLNWVTYCNDSTGMAFESPVSKGISNWWSDCYGECPRMFYHAFSAVPEWAPKHEDHILYSEGILKDVKYAIKYVKYTATSVNGVEYLRLSFKPGRITINGKVIQVSMVLMSDAYLLKMLSNGDYALTIKHSKKCVILITG
;
A
#
# COMPACT_ATOMS: atom_id res chain seq x y z
N MET A 1 55.33 -1.82 -38.67
CA MET A 1 54.26 -0.96 -39.21
C MET A 1 53.33 -0.53 -38.10
N LYS A 2 53.28 0.76 -37.94
CA LYS A 2 52.61 1.57 -36.92
C LYS A 2 51.10 1.60 -37.08
N ARG A 3 50.43 1.80 -35.91
CA ARG A 3 49.09 2.46 -35.74
C ARG A 3 47.88 1.55 -35.82
N LEU A 4 47.20 1.37 -34.68
CA LEU A 4 46.05 2.17 -34.29
C LEU A 4 45.72 1.85 -32.80
N LYS A 5 46.13 2.71 -31.92
CA LYS A 5 45.58 2.82 -30.57
C LYS A 5 45.28 4.30 -30.38
N LEU A 6 44.07 4.69 -30.55
CA LEU A 6 43.44 5.92 -30.00
C LEU A 6 41.97 5.92 -30.42
N SER A 7 41.07 5.78 -29.49
CA SER A 7 39.71 6.34 -29.51
C SER A 7 38.74 5.52 -28.65
N ILE A 8 39.03 5.33 -27.37
CA ILE A 8 38.02 4.88 -26.37
C ILE A 8 38.07 5.70 -25.06
N ILE A 9 38.87 6.74 -25.01
CA ILE A 9 38.99 7.58 -23.77
C ILE A 9 38.07 8.82 -23.81
N GLY A 10 37.43 9.13 -24.94
CA GLY A 10 36.66 10.38 -25.10
C GLY A 10 35.19 10.35 -24.63
N ILE A 11 34.59 9.18 -24.36
CA ILE A 11 33.13 9.11 -24.09
C ILE A 11 32.81 9.04 -22.59
N CYS A 12 33.74 8.60 -21.75
CA CYS A 12 33.53 8.61 -20.28
C CYS A 12 33.66 9.97 -19.63
N PHE A 13 34.33 10.96 -20.26
CA PHE A 13 34.54 12.28 -19.65
C PHE A 13 33.38 13.26 -19.83
N THR A 14 32.54 13.08 -20.86
CA THR A 14 31.42 14.00 -21.11
C THR A 14 30.18 13.70 -20.27
N MET A 15 29.99 12.48 -19.77
CA MET A 15 28.88 12.20 -18.84
C MET A 15 29.15 12.67 -17.41
N HIS A 16 30.41 12.83 -17.00
CA HIS A 16 30.75 13.37 -15.68
C HIS A 16 30.60 14.90 -15.60
N LEU A 17 30.70 15.62 -16.69
CA LEU A 17 30.59 17.07 -16.69
C LEU A 17 29.14 17.60 -16.62
N ILE A 18 28.17 16.87 -17.13
CA ILE A 18 26.76 17.31 -17.08
C ILE A 18 26.16 17.11 -15.68
N GLY A 19 26.67 16.13 -14.91
CA GLY A 19 26.29 15.94 -13.51
C GLY A 19 26.96 16.94 -12.54
N GLN A 20 28.09 17.56 -12.93
CA GLN A 20 28.83 18.49 -12.08
C GLN A 20 28.37 19.94 -12.18
N ILE A 21 27.70 20.34 -13.25
CA ILE A 21 27.28 21.74 -13.45
C ILE A 21 26.12 22.17 -12.54
N THR A 22 25.29 21.21 -12.08
CA THR A 22 24.22 21.50 -11.11
C THR A 22 24.60 21.27 -9.66
N ALA A 23 25.75 20.66 -9.39
CA ALA A 23 26.19 20.31 -8.02
C ALA A 23 27.19 21.32 -7.40
N ASN A 24 27.70 22.28 -8.16
CA ASN A 24 28.85 23.08 -7.74
C ASN A 24 28.54 24.44 -7.09
N GLN A 25 27.32 24.67 -6.61
CA GLN A 25 27.01 25.95 -5.93
C GLN A 25 26.88 25.85 -4.41
N TYR A 26 27.01 24.68 -3.80
CA TYR A 26 26.80 24.54 -2.36
C TYR A 26 27.89 23.73 -1.67
N THR A 27 28.80 24.43 -1.00
CA THR A 27 29.69 23.91 0.07
C THR A 27 28.85 23.60 1.34
N LEU A 28 27.83 22.83 1.25
CA LEU A 28 27.23 22.16 2.39
C LEU A 28 27.84 20.76 2.45
N HIS A 29 28.29 20.34 3.61
CA HIS A 29 28.83 19.01 3.87
C HIS A 29 27.98 17.99 3.11
N GLU A 30 28.61 17.16 2.26
CA GLU A 30 27.90 16.14 1.50
C GLU A 30 27.18 15.22 2.48
N ILE A 31 25.88 15.36 2.57
CA ILE A 31 25.06 14.51 3.43
C ILE A 31 24.62 13.32 2.60
N PHE A 32 25.06 12.14 3.04
CA PHE A 32 24.63 10.89 2.48
C PHE A 32 23.54 10.29 3.38
N PHE A 33 22.43 9.94 2.79
CA PHE A 33 21.65 8.83 3.31
C PHE A 33 22.40 7.52 3.09
N ASN A 34 22.03 6.46 3.79
CA ASN A 34 22.80 5.20 3.83
C ASN A 34 23.39 4.76 2.48
N ASN A 35 22.68 4.98 1.37
CA ASN A 35 23.06 4.49 0.05
C ASN A 35 23.22 5.57 -1.03
N HIS A 36 22.69 6.77 -0.82
CA HIS A 36 22.63 7.80 -1.86
C HIS A 36 22.98 9.18 -1.33
N LYS A 37 23.69 9.95 -2.15
CA LYS A 37 23.85 11.38 -1.92
C LYS A 37 22.51 12.09 -2.04
N VAL A 38 22.20 12.95 -1.08
CA VAL A 38 20.98 13.77 -1.11
C VAL A 38 21.05 14.78 -2.25
N VAL A 39 19.99 14.87 -3.03
CA VAL A 39 19.83 15.80 -4.14
C VAL A 39 18.74 16.82 -3.78
N LEU A 40 19.05 18.11 -3.97
CA LEU A 40 18.14 19.21 -3.68
C LEU A 40 17.85 20.01 -4.96
N ASP A 41 16.67 20.62 -5.04
CA ASP A 41 16.34 21.59 -6.08
C ASP A 41 16.89 22.99 -5.76
N ASN A 42 16.53 23.97 -6.59
CA ASN A 42 16.98 25.37 -6.43
C ASN A 42 16.43 26.04 -5.16
N ASP A 43 15.35 25.51 -4.59
CA ASP A 43 14.74 25.99 -3.34
C ASP A 43 15.29 25.25 -2.11
N HIS A 44 16.38 24.49 -2.27
CA HIS A 44 16.99 23.64 -1.24
C HIS A 44 16.04 22.59 -0.66
N LYS A 45 15.06 22.15 -1.43
CA LYS A 45 14.14 21.09 -1.06
C LYS A 45 14.51 19.77 -1.73
N ILE A 46 14.23 18.66 -1.04
CA ILE A 46 14.60 17.32 -1.50
C ILE A 46 13.89 16.94 -2.81
N ILE A 47 14.67 16.40 -3.74
CA ILE A 47 14.19 15.68 -4.92
C ILE A 47 14.77 14.28 -4.93
N SER A 48 14.23 13.38 -5.76
CA SER A 48 14.71 12.00 -5.83
C SER A 48 16.18 11.91 -6.26
N TRP A 49 16.90 10.92 -5.75
CA TRP A 49 18.23 10.57 -6.25
C TRP A 49 18.20 9.94 -7.65
N ILE A 50 17.03 9.46 -8.09
CA ILE A 50 16.83 8.79 -9.38
C ILE A 50 16.70 9.82 -10.50
N ILE A 51 17.51 9.69 -11.54
CA ILE A 51 17.53 10.60 -12.69
C ILE A 51 17.18 9.86 -13.97
N PRO A 52 16.34 10.40 -14.86
CA PRO A 52 15.70 11.72 -14.74
C PRO A 52 14.51 11.71 -13.78
N GLN A 53 14.23 12.83 -13.13
CA GLN A 53 13.15 12.99 -12.15
C GLN A 53 11.78 12.54 -12.70
N SER A 54 11.53 12.73 -14.00
CA SER A 54 10.28 12.31 -14.66
C SER A 54 10.05 10.78 -14.71
N LYS A 55 11.06 9.98 -14.37
CA LYS A 55 10.98 8.51 -14.28
C LYS A 55 11.28 7.98 -12.87
N ALA A 56 11.48 8.88 -11.91
CA ALA A 56 11.97 8.50 -10.59
C ALA A 56 11.06 7.51 -9.88
N TYR A 57 9.77 7.80 -9.85
CA TYR A 57 8.80 6.95 -9.12
C TYR A 57 8.54 5.63 -9.86
N ASP A 58 8.46 5.65 -11.18
CA ASP A 58 8.36 4.45 -12.00
C ASP A 58 9.56 3.52 -11.76
N TYR A 59 10.77 4.05 -11.86
CA TYR A 59 11.99 3.29 -11.63
C TYR A 59 12.06 2.72 -10.20
N PHE A 60 11.63 3.49 -9.19
CA PHE A 60 11.54 3.03 -7.81
C PHE A 60 10.61 1.82 -7.66
N LEU A 61 9.44 1.84 -8.29
CA LEU A 61 8.48 0.73 -8.26
C LEU A 61 9.04 -0.52 -8.94
N HIS A 62 9.67 -0.34 -10.09
CA HIS A 62 10.32 -1.44 -10.82
C HIS A 62 11.48 -2.05 -10.05
N LEU A 63 12.31 -1.25 -9.38
CA LEU A 63 13.41 -1.73 -8.56
C LEU A 63 12.92 -2.66 -7.45
N ARG A 64 11.89 -2.27 -6.69
CA ARG A 64 11.35 -3.08 -5.60
C ARG A 64 10.77 -4.40 -6.08
N TRP A 65 9.97 -4.40 -7.13
CA TRP A 65 9.44 -5.64 -7.70
C TRP A 65 10.53 -6.53 -8.32
N ASN A 66 11.53 -5.92 -8.96
CA ASN A 66 12.66 -6.67 -9.48
C ASN A 66 13.44 -7.37 -8.36
N PHE A 67 13.66 -6.69 -7.24
CA PHE A 67 14.31 -7.29 -6.07
C PHE A 67 13.52 -8.52 -5.57
N ILE A 68 12.21 -8.38 -5.37
CA ILE A 68 11.34 -9.50 -4.95
C ILE A 68 11.44 -10.67 -5.91
N LYS A 69 11.40 -10.43 -7.20
CA LYS A 69 11.39 -11.49 -8.23
C LYS A 69 12.74 -12.18 -8.44
N THR A 70 13.85 -11.48 -8.18
CA THR A 70 15.17 -11.96 -8.62
C THR A 70 16.21 -12.08 -7.52
N ARG A 71 16.03 -11.43 -6.38
CA ARG A 71 17.06 -11.31 -5.34
C ARG A 71 16.70 -12.00 -4.03
N VAL A 72 15.43 -12.29 -3.79
CA VAL A 72 15.01 -12.93 -2.54
C VAL A 72 15.38 -14.41 -2.55
N PRO A 73 16.20 -14.88 -1.62
CA PRO A 73 16.54 -16.29 -1.52
C PRO A 73 15.38 -17.10 -0.91
N ASN A 74 15.48 -18.42 -1.03
CA ASN A 74 14.62 -19.33 -0.29
C ASN A 74 14.90 -19.24 1.21
N SER A 75 13.92 -19.65 2.01
CA SER A 75 14.03 -19.67 3.46
C SER A 75 15.14 -20.63 3.91
N PRO A 76 15.98 -20.25 4.90
CA PRO A 76 16.96 -21.16 5.46
C PRO A 76 16.30 -22.28 6.28
N GLY A 77 17.02 -23.38 6.46
CA GLY A 77 16.63 -24.51 7.31
C GLY A 77 16.01 -25.69 6.54
N PRO A 78 15.55 -26.73 7.25
CA PRO A 78 15.10 -27.97 6.63
C PRO A 78 13.80 -27.79 5.83
N SER A 79 13.63 -28.68 4.84
CA SER A 79 12.38 -28.84 4.07
C SER A 79 11.17 -29.04 5.00
N PRO A 80 9.96 -28.50 4.67
CA PRO A 80 9.65 -27.79 3.40
C PRO A 80 10.06 -26.31 3.38
N ARG A 81 10.46 -25.72 4.51
CA ARG A 81 10.73 -24.28 4.62
C ARG A 81 11.77 -23.79 3.61
N SER A 82 12.85 -24.54 3.46
CA SER A 82 13.95 -24.19 2.54
C SER A 82 13.57 -24.21 1.05
N THR A 83 12.38 -24.67 0.68
CA THR A 83 11.90 -24.70 -0.70
C THR A 83 11.05 -23.47 -1.07
N TYR A 84 10.71 -22.62 -0.10
CA TYR A 84 9.90 -21.45 -0.30
C TYR A 84 10.70 -20.14 -0.10
N PRO A 85 10.30 -19.03 -0.73
CA PRO A 85 10.92 -17.73 -0.49
C PRO A 85 10.84 -17.33 0.98
N GLN A 86 11.87 -16.64 1.47
CA GLN A 86 11.98 -16.22 2.87
C GLN A 86 10.75 -15.45 3.37
N TYR A 87 10.12 -14.63 2.53
CA TYR A 87 8.96 -13.83 2.92
C TYR A 87 7.71 -14.65 3.27
N TYR A 88 7.68 -15.96 3.04
CA TYR A 88 6.59 -16.79 3.56
C TYR A 88 6.65 -16.92 5.09
N PHE A 89 7.84 -16.95 5.65
CA PHE A 89 8.08 -17.32 7.05
C PHE A 89 8.68 -16.20 7.90
N TYR A 90 9.10 -15.11 7.29
CA TYR A 90 9.74 -14.00 7.96
C TYR A 90 9.12 -12.67 7.50
N CYS A 91 8.98 -11.73 8.43
CA CYS A 91 8.50 -10.38 8.16
C CYS A 91 9.66 -9.38 8.09
N ALA A 92 10.65 -9.55 8.97
CA ALA A 92 11.78 -8.65 9.09
C ALA A 92 13.11 -9.33 8.70
N PHE A 93 14.00 -8.51 8.16
CA PHE A 93 15.32 -8.96 7.68
C PHE A 93 16.38 -7.93 8.03
N LYS A 94 17.59 -8.43 8.29
CA LYS A 94 18.82 -7.64 8.38
C LYS A 94 19.63 -7.82 7.11
N TYR A 95 20.25 -6.76 6.66
CA TYR A 95 21.16 -6.82 5.53
C TYR A 95 22.60 -6.73 6.03
N ASN A 96 23.33 -7.81 5.89
CA ASN A 96 24.70 -7.92 6.34
C ASN A 96 25.61 -8.27 5.17
N LYS A 97 26.51 -7.33 4.80
CA LYS A 97 27.55 -7.52 3.76
C LYS A 97 27.02 -8.10 2.43
N GLY A 98 25.87 -7.63 1.98
CA GLY A 98 25.28 -8.11 0.73
C GLY A 98 24.37 -9.34 0.87
N VAL A 99 24.19 -9.87 2.07
CA VAL A 99 23.34 -11.03 2.35
C VAL A 99 22.11 -10.60 3.13
N LEU A 100 20.96 -11.08 2.72
CA LEU A 100 19.69 -10.92 3.41
C LEU A 100 19.55 -12.02 4.46
N GLU A 101 19.57 -11.65 5.74
CA GLU A 101 19.46 -12.56 6.88
C GLU A 101 18.12 -12.37 7.58
N PRO A 102 17.30 -13.43 7.76
CA PRO A 102 16.05 -13.32 8.48
C PRO A 102 16.25 -12.86 9.93
N ASP A 103 15.36 -11.95 10.39
CA ASP A 103 15.31 -11.57 11.79
C ASP A 103 14.39 -12.52 12.58
N THR A 104 14.52 -12.50 13.90
CA THR A 104 13.67 -13.23 14.84
C THR A 104 12.34 -12.54 15.13
N TRP A 105 12.10 -11.36 14.53
CA TRP A 105 10.81 -10.69 14.63
C TRP A 105 9.68 -11.61 14.14
N MET A 106 8.54 -11.55 14.81
CA MET A 106 7.37 -12.37 14.44
C MET A 106 6.97 -12.17 12.97
N ASN A 107 6.39 -13.20 12.39
CA ASN A 107 5.88 -13.14 11.04
C ASN A 107 4.46 -12.58 11.05
N ASP A 108 4.31 -11.31 10.71
CA ASP A 108 3.03 -10.59 10.65
C ASP A 108 2.32 -10.83 9.31
N ILE A 109 1.62 -11.95 9.24
CA ILE A 109 0.96 -12.43 8.02
C ILE A 109 -0.26 -11.57 7.69
N GLY A 110 -0.97 -11.12 8.73
CA GLY A 110 -2.22 -10.38 8.61
C GLY A 110 -2.08 -9.02 7.97
N GLU A 111 -0.90 -8.41 8.11
CA GLU A 111 -0.54 -7.17 7.44
C GLU A 111 0.15 -7.43 6.09
N LYS A 112 1.08 -8.35 6.06
CA LYS A 112 1.90 -8.67 4.89
C LYS A 112 1.06 -9.09 3.68
N ILE A 113 0.11 -10.01 3.85
CA ILE A 113 -0.70 -10.55 2.75
C ILE A 113 -1.56 -9.47 2.08
N PRO A 114 -2.37 -8.67 2.81
CA PRO A 114 -3.16 -7.60 2.21
C PRO A 114 -2.29 -6.55 1.50
N ASN A 115 -1.22 -6.10 2.13
CA ASN A 115 -0.33 -5.09 1.59
C ASN A 115 0.35 -5.56 0.29
N TRP A 116 0.86 -6.78 0.26
CA TRP A 116 1.47 -7.36 -0.94
C TRP A 116 0.48 -7.58 -2.07
N PHE A 117 -0.72 -8.04 -1.75
CA PHE A 117 -1.77 -8.21 -2.76
C PHE A 117 -2.17 -6.85 -3.39
N GLU A 118 -2.36 -5.83 -2.56
CA GLU A 118 -2.71 -4.49 -3.03
C GLU A 118 -1.61 -3.89 -3.90
N ASN A 119 -0.34 -4.02 -3.51
CA ASN A 119 0.77 -3.60 -4.35
C ASN A 119 0.81 -4.39 -5.66
N ALA A 120 0.69 -5.72 -5.61
CA ALA A 120 0.76 -6.57 -6.80
C ALA A 120 -0.36 -6.25 -7.81
N ARG A 121 -1.62 -6.07 -7.35
CA ARG A 121 -2.72 -5.76 -8.26
C ARG A 121 -2.57 -4.40 -8.94
N LEU A 122 -2.03 -3.41 -8.22
CA LEU A 122 -1.79 -2.07 -8.76
C LEU A 122 -0.60 -2.07 -9.73
N TYR A 123 0.49 -2.76 -9.39
CA TYR A 123 1.62 -2.94 -10.30
C TYR A 123 1.23 -3.72 -11.56
N TYR A 124 0.42 -4.77 -11.43
CA TYR A 124 -0.12 -5.50 -12.57
C TYR A 124 -1.00 -4.60 -13.47
N ALA A 125 -1.87 -3.79 -12.88
CA ALA A 125 -2.66 -2.83 -13.64
C ALA A 125 -1.76 -1.83 -14.38
N TYR A 126 -0.74 -1.32 -13.71
CA TYR A 126 0.19 -0.32 -14.21
C TYR A 126 1.09 -0.82 -15.34
N THR A 127 1.59 -2.07 -15.24
CA THR A 127 2.59 -2.63 -16.16
C THR A 127 2.05 -3.71 -17.11
N GLY A 128 0.96 -4.38 -16.76
CA GLY A 128 0.52 -5.63 -17.42
C GLY A 128 1.30 -6.88 -16.97
N ASP A 129 2.25 -6.77 -16.05
CA ASP A 129 3.08 -7.90 -15.57
C ASP A 129 2.31 -8.79 -14.61
N SER A 130 1.72 -9.86 -15.11
CA SER A 130 0.96 -10.82 -14.32
C SER A 130 1.82 -11.72 -13.42
N SER A 131 3.14 -11.72 -13.55
CA SER A 131 4.04 -12.54 -12.72
C SER A 131 3.95 -12.18 -11.24
N VAL A 132 3.73 -10.90 -10.92
CA VAL A 132 3.55 -10.43 -9.54
C VAL A 132 2.28 -10.99 -8.89
N MET A 133 1.20 -11.15 -9.66
CA MET A 133 -0.05 -11.76 -9.19
C MET A 133 0.12 -13.25 -8.87
N LYS A 134 1.01 -13.94 -9.60
CA LYS A 134 1.35 -15.33 -9.28
C LYS A 134 2.06 -15.43 -7.93
N ILE A 135 3.02 -14.55 -7.65
CA ILE A 135 3.76 -14.51 -6.38
C ILE A 135 2.79 -14.39 -5.19
N VAL A 136 1.91 -13.39 -5.24
CA VAL A 136 0.95 -13.17 -4.14
C VAL A 136 -0.10 -14.27 -4.05
N ARG A 137 -0.53 -14.84 -5.17
CA ARG A 137 -1.44 -15.98 -5.19
C ARG A 137 -0.84 -17.20 -4.50
N ASP A 138 0.40 -17.55 -4.83
CA ASP A 138 1.09 -18.72 -4.25
C ASP A 138 1.23 -18.54 -2.73
N PHE A 139 1.52 -17.32 -2.28
CA PHE A 139 1.59 -17.00 -0.85
C PHE A 139 0.23 -17.05 -0.15
N ILE A 140 -0.84 -16.51 -0.75
CA ILE A 140 -2.22 -16.62 -0.24
C ILE A 140 -2.65 -18.10 -0.15
N ASP A 141 -2.32 -18.90 -1.16
CA ASP A 141 -2.60 -20.33 -1.17
C ASP A 141 -1.92 -21.05 -0.01
N TYR A 142 -0.66 -20.74 0.25
CA TYR A 142 0.08 -21.27 1.40
C TYR A 142 -0.61 -20.89 2.72
N THR A 143 -0.97 -19.63 2.88
CA THR A 143 -1.61 -19.10 4.10
C THR A 143 -2.97 -19.75 4.36
N ILE A 144 -3.81 -19.91 3.34
CA ILE A 144 -5.10 -20.61 3.48
C ILE A 144 -4.90 -22.07 3.91
N GLY A 145 -3.88 -22.74 3.35
CA GLY A 145 -3.59 -24.14 3.65
C GLY A 145 -2.94 -24.40 5.02
N HIS A 146 -2.24 -23.40 5.58
CA HIS A 146 -1.41 -23.58 6.79
C HIS A 146 -1.71 -22.58 7.91
N GLY A 147 -2.67 -21.68 7.70
CA GLY A 147 -2.95 -20.57 8.62
C GLY A 147 -4.44 -20.27 8.76
N THR A 148 -5.31 -21.29 8.83
CA THR A 148 -6.75 -21.14 9.04
C THR A 148 -7.18 -21.94 10.28
N SER A 149 -8.02 -21.36 11.13
CA SER A 149 -8.49 -22.00 12.35
C SER A 149 -9.38 -23.22 12.06
N PRO A 150 -9.33 -24.27 12.90
CA PRO A 150 -10.20 -25.43 12.83
C PRO A 150 -11.70 -25.10 12.94
N ALA A 151 -12.54 -26.02 12.45
CA ALA A 151 -13.99 -25.83 12.44
C ALA A 151 -14.64 -25.85 13.84
N GLU A 152 -14.01 -26.51 14.79
CA GLU A 152 -14.45 -26.62 16.19
C GLU A 152 -14.15 -25.40 17.06
N PHE A 153 -13.37 -24.44 16.56
CA PHE A 153 -13.03 -23.24 17.30
C PHE A 153 -14.23 -22.29 17.42
N ALA A 154 -14.24 -21.44 18.43
CA ALA A 154 -15.26 -20.39 18.60
C ALA A 154 -15.28 -19.40 17.42
N TRP A 155 -14.12 -19.21 16.77
CA TRP A 155 -13.94 -18.46 15.53
C TRP A 155 -13.45 -19.39 14.41
N PRO A 156 -14.36 -20.18 13.79
CA PRO A 156 -14.00 -21.23 12.85
C PRO A 156 -13.66 -20.71 11.45
N GLY A 157 -12.69 -21.34 10.78
CA GLY A 157 -12.30 -20.98 9.41
C GLY A 157 -11.74 -19.56 9.30
N PHE A 158 -11.24 -19.01 10.38
CA PHE A 158 -10.73 -17.65 10.47
C PHE A 158 -9.21 -17.62 10.31
N PRO A 159 -8.60 -16.64 9.63
CA PRO A 159 -7.17 -16.65 9.36
C PRO A 159 -6.36 -16.28 10.60
N TYR A 160 -5.22 -16.93 10.76
CA TYR A 160 -4.18 -16.47 11.69
C TYR A 160 -3.47 -15.24 11.11
N THR A 161 -3.21 -14.25 11.96
CA THR A 161 -2.57 -12.99 11.56
C THR A 161 -1.09 -12.95 11.86
N THR A 162 -0.63 -13.75 12.83
CA THR A 162 0.78 -13.76 13.28
C THR A 162 1.26 -15.17 13.56
N THR A 163 2.58 -15.36 13.54
CA THR A 163 3.26 -16.56 14.04
C THR A 163 4.72 -16.24 14.38
N ASN A 164 5.47 -17.18 14.96
CA ASN A 164 6.91 -16.99 15.10
C ASN A 164 7.61 -16.87 13.74
N ALA A 165 8.72 -16.18 13.74
CA ALA A 165 9.64 -16.19 12.61
C ALA A 165 10.10 -17.63 12.30
N GLY A 166 9.96 -18.03 11.04
CA GLY A 166 10.39 -19.33 10.55
C GLY A 166 9.40 -20.48 10.74
N ASP A 167 8.25 -20.29 11.40
CA ASP A 167 7.23 -21.33 11.52
C ASP A 167 6.56 -21.64 10.18
N THR A 168 6.27 -22.92 9.95
CA THR A 168 5.59 -23.39 8.74
C THR A 168 4.08 -23.55 8.92
N LEU A 169 3.60 -23.57 10.15
CA LEU A 169 2.20 -23.52 10.53
C LEU A 169 1.93 -22.21 11.26
N PHE A 170 0.97 -21.46 10.78
CA PHE A 170 0.64 -20.14 11.33
C PHE A 170 -0.41 -20.28 12.41
N ARG A 171 -0.04 -20.07 13.67
CA ARG A 171 -0.90 -20.38 14.83
C ARG A 171 -1.01 -19.28 15.88
N GLY A 172 -0.62 -18.05 15.58
CA GLY A 172 -0.76 -16.92 16.48
C GLY A 172 0.23 -16.86 17.65
N PHE A 173 1.03 -17.86 17.88
CA PHE A 173 2.01 -17.87 18.96
C PHE A 173 3.27 -17.07 18.60
N THR A 174 3.80 -16.31 19.56
CA THR A 174 5.11 -15.68 19.44
C THR A 174 5.99 -15.97 20.65
N SER A 175 7.23 -16.34 20.40
CA SER A 175 8.20 -16.65 21.47
C SER A 175 8.54 -15.46 22.36
N ALA A 176 8.30 -14.24 21.88
CA ALA A 176 8.44 -13.01 22.67
C ALA A 176 7.27 -12.75 23.61
N GLY A 177 6.26 -13.65 23.67
CA GLY A 177 5.08 -13.52 24.55
C GLY A 177 4.07 -12.47 24.14
N ARG A 178 4.21 -11.87 22.95
CA ARG A 178 3.30 -10.83 22.45
C ARG A 178 1.94 -11.38 22.02
N PHE A 179 1.91 -12.61 21.56
CA PHE A 179 0.70 -13.34 21.19
C PHE A 179 0.70 -14.71 21.87
N ALA A 180 -0.44 -15.07 22.44
CA ALA A 180 -0.68 -16.43 22.91
C ALA A 180 -0.96 -17.38 21.74
N LEU A 181 -0.93 -18.68 22.00
CA LEU A 181 -1.38 -19.67 21.02
C LEU A 181 -2.83 -19.36 20.62
N ASN A 182 -3.12 -19.42 19.33
CA ASN A 182 -4.41 -19.10 18.69
C ASN A 182 -4.88 -17.64 18.85
N GLU A 183 -4.06 -16.74 19.36
CA GLU A 183 -4.37 -15.32 19.45
C GLU A 183 -4.16 -14.62 18.08
N ILE A 184 -5.10 -13.75 17.71
CA ILE A 184 -5.09 -13.00 16.45
C ILE A 184 -5.53 -11.55 16.65
N GLN A 185 -5.22 -10.71 15.65
CA GLN A 185 -5.79 -9.37 15.46
C GLN A 185 -6.97 -9.46 14.48
N VAL A 186 -8.14 -9.01 14.92
CA VAL A 186 -9.38 -9.19 14.15
C VAL A 186 -9.47 -8.27 12.94
N ASP A 187 -8.93 -7.06 13.04
CA ASP A 187 -8.86 -6.10 11.93
C ASP A 187 -8.01 -6.63 10.77
N HIS A 188 -6.81 -7.14 11.05
CA HIS A 188 -5.93 -7.78 10.05
C HIS A 188 -6.58 -9.02 9.43
N ALA A 189 -7.28 -9.83 10.23
CA ALA A 189 -8.03 -10.95 9.69
C ALA A 189 -9.15 -10.50 8.74
N GLY A 190 -9.79 -9.37 9.01
CA GLY A 190 -10.77 -8.74 8.12
C GLY A 190 -10.14 -8.27 6.80
N GLU A 191 -8.95 -7.67 6.85
CA GLU A 191 -8.18 -7.28 5.66
C GLU A 191 -7.75 -8.50 4.83
N MET A 192 -7.36 -9.60 5.48
CA MET A 192 -7.12 -10.87 4.79
C MET A 192 -8.39 -11.39 4.10
N GLY A 193 -9.54 -11.32 4.77
CA GLY A 193 -10.84 -11.68 4.18
C GLY A 193 -11.17 -10.86 2.92
N LEU A 194 -10.92 -9.55 2.94
CA LEU A 194 -11.05 -8.68 1.77
C LEU A 194 -10.09 -9.10 0.65
N THR A 195 -8.86 -9.43 1.00
CA THR A 195 -7.85 -9.93 0.05
C THR A 195 -8.28 -11.23 -0.61
N TYR A 196 -8.84 -12.17 0.16
CA TYR A 196 -9.39 -13.43 -0.39
C TYR A 196 -10.55 -13.15 -1.35
N PHE A 197 -11.45 -12.24 -1.02
CA PHE A 197 -12.53 -11.85 -1.91
C PHE A 197 -12.01 -11.22 -3.21
N ARG A 198 -11.05 -10.31 -3.12
CA ARG A 198 -10.40 -9.69 -4.28
C ARG A 198 -9.64 -10.71 -5.13
N MET A 199 -8.99 -11.70 -4.52
CA MET A 199 -8.36 -12.82 -5.25
C MET A 199 -9.40 -13.68 -5.97
N TYR A 200 -10.58 -13.90 -5.38
CA TYR A 200 -11.70 -14.53 -6.09
C TYR A 200 -12.14 -13.70 -7.31
N LEU A 201 -12.29 -12.41 -7.18
CA LEU A 201 -12.64 -11.54 -8.30
C LEU A 201 -11.60 -11.60 -9.43
N TYR A 202 -10.32 -11.71 -9.08
CA TYR A 202 -9.23 -11.87 -10.05
C TYR A 202 -9.25 -13.23 -10.75
N THR A 203 -9.38 -14.32 -9.99
CA THR A 203 -9.18 -15.69 -10.49
C THR A 203 -10.45 -16.44 -10.83
N GLY A 204 -11.59 -16.13 -10.21
CA GLY A 204 -12.82 -16.91 -10.24
C GLY A 204 -12.78 -18.21 -9.41
N VAL A 205 -11.70 -18.50 -8.69
CA VAL A 205 -11.50 -19.76 -7.96
C VAL A 205 -12.26 -19.76 -6.64
N LYS A 206 -13.19 -20.71 -6.47
CA LYS A 206 -14.14 -20.76 -5.34
C LYS A 206 -13.49 -20.84 -3.96
N LYS A 207 -12.31 -21.44 -3.82
CA LYS A 207 -11.63 -21.54 -2.51
C LYS A 207 -11.40 -20.17 -1.86
N TYR A 208 -11.08 -19.15 -2.65
CA TYR A 208 -10.89 -17.78 -2.14
C TYR A 208 -12.22 -17.16 -1.70
N LEU A 209 -13.29 -17.41 -2.46
CA LEU A 209 -14.62 -16.97 -2.05
C LEU A 209 -15.06 -17.65 -0.75
N SER A 210 -14.83 -18.95 -0.61
CA SER A 210 -15.16 -19.69 0.63
C SER A 210 -14.39 -19.12 1.82
N ALA A 211 -13.08 -18.85 1.68
CA ALA A 211 -12.27 -18.24 2.74
C ALA A 211 -12.78 -16.83 3.11
N ALA A 212 -13.12 -16.00 2.13
CA ALA A 212 -13.67 -14.67 2.37
C ALA A 212 -15.04 -14.72 3.08
N LEU A 213 -15.91 -15.64 2.68
CA LEU A 213 -17.23 -15.84 3.30
C LEU A 213 -17.11 -16.34 4.73
N ASN A 214 -16.16 -17.22 5.03
CA ASN A 214 -15.89 -17.65 6.41
C ASN A 214 -15.54 -16.46 7.29
N VAL A 215 -14.62 -15.62 6.84
CA VAL A 215 -14.24 -14.39 7.59
C VAL A 215 -15.46 -13.48 7.77
N ALA A 216 -16.20 -13.18 6.70
CA ALA A 216 -17.36 -12.29 6.76
C ALA A 216 -18.48 -12.82 7.68
N ASN A 217 -18.74 -14.13 7.66
CA ASN A 217 -19.75 -14.76 8.52
C ASN A 217 -19.37 -14.69 10.00
N VAL A 218 -18.10 -14.95 10.31
CA VAL A 218 -17.57 -14.84 11.68
C VAL A 218 -17.60 -13.41 12.18
N LEU A 219 -17.18 -12.45 11.35
CA LEU A 219 -17.30 -11.03 11.67
C LEU A 219 -18.76 -10.61 11.89
N ALA A 220 -19.67 -11.00 11.01
CA ALA A 220 -21.08 -10.64 11.13
C ALA A 220 -21.74 -11.22 12.40
N LYS A 221 -21.38 -12.47 12.77
CA LYS A 221 -21.86 -13.13 13.99
C LYS A 221 -21.40 -12.42 15.28
N ASN A 222 -20.16 -11.89 15.27
CA ASN A 222 -19.51 -11.34 16.47
C ASN A 222 -19.52 -9.80 16.53
N ALA A 223 -20.18 -9.12 15.57
CA ALA A 223 -20.29 -7.66 15.57
C ALA A 223 -21.17 -7.15 16.73
N ARG A 224 -20.59 -6.31 17.59
CA ARG A 224 -21.25 -5.69 18.74
C ARG A 224 -21.39 -4.18 18.54
N ILE A 225 -22.10 -3.51 19.43
CA ILE A 225 -22.13 -2.05 19.47
C ILE A 225 -20.83 -1.58 20.13
N GLY A 226 -20.05 -0.78 19.39
CA GLY A 226 -18.83 -0.18 19.91
C GLY A 226 -19.10 1.06 20.77
N ASN A 227 -18.14 1.40 21.61
CA ASN A 227 -18.13 2.59 22.46
C ASN A 227 -16.69 3.03 22.76
N LYS A 228 -16.47 3.90 23.71
CA LYS A 228 -15.14 4.41 24.08
C LYS A 228 -14.19 3.34 24.66
N ASP A 229 -14.71 2.23 25.17
CA ASP A 229 -13.94 1.18 25.86
C ASP A 229 -13.80 -0.10 25.02
N GLN A 230 -14.67 -0.27 24.01
CA GLN A 230 -14.66 -1.45 23.14
C GLN A 230 -15.07 -1.07 21.72
N SER A 231 -14.36 -1.60 20.75
CA SER A 231 -14.71 -1.44 19.34
C SER A 231 -15.80 -2.43 18.89
N VAL A 232 -16.26 -2.30 17.65
CA VAL A 232 -17.28 -3.15 17.03
C VAL A 232 -16.90 -4.62 17.04
N TRP A 233 -15.64 -4.93 16.96
CA TRP A 233 -15.04 -6.22 17.24
C TRP A 233 -13.94 -6.03 18.27
N PRO A 234 -13.61 -7.05 19.08
CA PRO A 234 -12.39 -7.03 19.88
C PRO A 234 -11.18 -6.82 18.99
N TYR A 235 -10.20 -6.07 19.44
CA TYR A 235 -8.94 -5.91 18.68
C TYR A 235 -8.18 -7.24 18.63
N ARG A 236 -8.05 -7.94 19.77
CA ARG A 236 -7.42 -9.27 19.85
C ARG A 236 -8.31 -10.29 20.55
N ILE A 237 -8.31 -11.49 19.99
CA ILE A 237 -9.01 -12.65 20.55
C ILE A 237 -8.15 -13.90 20.48
N VAL A 238 -8.44 -14.87 21.33
CA VAL A 238 -7.98 -16.26 21.22
C VAL A 238 -9.08 -17.06 20.52
N MET A 239 -8.77 -17.62 19.35
CA MET A 239 -9.80 -18.15 18.43
C MET A 239 -10.47 -19.43 18.90
N ASP A 240 -9.79 -20.27 19.68
CA ASP A 240 -10.33 -21.57 20.12
C ASP A 240 -11.49 -21.42 21.11
N ASP A 241 -11.36 -20.53 22.10
CA ASP A 241 -12.37 -20.30 23.13
C ASP A 241 -13.13 -18.97 22.97
N GLY A 242 -12.70 -18.09 22.06
CA GLY A 242 -13.28 -16.77 21.83
C GLY A 242 -12.92 -15.73 22.90
N ARG A 243 -11.98 -16.02 23.75
CA ARG A 243 -11.55 -15.13 24.84
C ARG A 243 -10.92 -13.85 24.29
N VAL A 244 -11.44 -12.72 24.77
CA VAL A 244 -10.97 -11.39 24.37
C VAL A 244 -9.73 -11.01 25.18
N THR A 245 -8.65 -10.66 24.52
CA THR A 245 -7.39 -10.22 25.14
C THR A 245 -7.18 -8.71 24.98
N SER A 246 -7.76 -8.09 23.95
CA SER A 246 -7.81 -6.62 23.80
C SER A 246 -9.15 -6.18 23.22
N GLN A 247 -9.78 -5.19 23.86
CA GLN A 247 -11.16 -4.79 23.56
C GLN A 247 -11.27 -3.75 22.43
N TYR A 248 -10.32 -2.83 22.34
CA TYR A 248 -10.42 -1.64 21.50
C TYR A 248 -9.32 -1.63 20.43
N GLY A 249 -9.72 -1.28 19.21
CA GLY A 249 -8.90 -0.89 18.07
C GLY A 249 -9.68 0.07 17.19
N ALA A 250 -9.00 0.87 16.38
CA ALA A 250 -9.61 1.88 15.52
C ALA A 250 -9.53 1.55 14.01
N ASN A 251 -8.76 0.53 13.61
CA ASN A 251 -8.56 0.15 12.21
C ASN A 251 -9.62 -0.87 11.72
N TRP A 252 -10.82 -0.40 11.37
CA TRP A 252 -11.92 -1.28 10.94
C TRP A 252 -12.30 -1.13 9.46
N THR A 253 -11.55 -0.35 8.71
CA THR A 253 -11.86 -0.09 7.29
C THR A 253 -11.74 -1.35 6.42
N GLY A 254 -10.80 -2.26 6.71
CA GLY A 254 -10.68 -3.53 6.01
C GLY A 254 -11.90 -4.44 6.20
N CYS A 255 -12.40 -4.55 7.43
CA CYS A 255 -13.64 -5.28 7.74
C CYS A 255 -14.86 -4.61 7.06
N TYR A 256 -14.96 -3.27 7.12
CA TYR A 256 -16.01 -2.52 6.44
C TYR A 256 -16.01 -2.81 4.93
N MET A 257 -14.86 -2.68 4.29
CA MET A 257 -14.72 -2.90 2.84
C MET A 257 -15.05 -4.34 2.43
N LEU A 258 -14.65 -5.35 3.21
CA LEU A 258 -15.01 -6.75 2.94
C LEU A 258 -16.53 -6.91 2.90
N LEU A 259 -17.21 -6.47 3.96
CA LEU A 259 -18.67 -6.61 4.07
C LEU A 259 -19.39 -5.81 2.99
N ASP A 260 -18.96 -4.58 2.72
CA ASP A 260 -19.55 -3.72 1.70
C ASP A 260 -19.40 -4.28 0.28
N ASN A 261 -18.23 -4.83 -0.06
CA ASN A 261 -18.03 -5.48 -1.36
C ASN A 261 -18.90 -6.73 -1.54
N LEU A 262 -19.06 -7.55 -0.50
CA LEU A 262 -19.97 -8.71 -0.53
C LEU A 262 -21.44 -8.27 -0.69
N ILE A 263 -21.86 -7.20 -0.03
CA ILE A 263 -23.19 -6.60 -0.18
C ILE A 263 -23.40 -6.10 -1.62
N LYS A 264 -22.47 -5.29 -2.14
CA LYS A 264 -22.53 -4.72 -3.51
C LYS A 264 -22.57 -5.79 -4.59
N THR A 265 -21.93 -6.94 -4.35
CA THR A 265 -21.94 -8.08 -5.28
C THR A 265 -23.06 -9.07 -5.04
N ASN A 266 -23.89 -8.87 -4.02
CA ASN A 266 -24.99 -9.74 -3.60
C ASN A 266 -24.54 -11.18 -3.32
N ILE A 267 -23.43 -11.35 -2.58
CA ILE A 267 -22.83 -12.64 -2.25
C ILE A 267 -22.84 -12.86 -0.72
N GLY A 268 -23.35 -14.02 -0.27
CA GLY A 268 -23.39 -14.43 1.13
C GLY A 268 -24.61 -13.92 1.90
N ASN A 269 -24.50 -13.77 3.23
CA ASN A 269 -25.61 -13.34 4.09
C ASN A 269 -25.72 -11.81 4.14
N ILE A 270 -26.35 -11.23 3.12
CA ILE A 270 -26.42 -9.79 2.88
C ILE A 270 -26.98 -9.03 4.08
N GLN A 271 -28.02 -9.55 4.76
CA GLN A 271 -28.63 -8.83 5.89
C GLN A 271 -27.71 -8.80 7.10
N ALA A 272 -27.04 -9.91 7.42
CA ALA A 272 -26.07 -9.96 8.50
C ALA A 272 -24.86 -9.05 8.21
N TYR A 273 -24.39 -9.04 6.96
CA TYR A 273 -23.27 -8.19 6.54
C TYR A 273 -23.62 -6.70 6.62
N LYS A 274 -24.84 -6.30 6.20
CA LYS A 274 -25.30 -4.92 6.37
C LYS A 274 -25.29 -4.49 7.84
N ASN A 275 -25.86 -5.32 8.72
CA ASN A 275 -25.91 -5.02 10.15
C ASN A 275 -24.51 -4.83 10.76
N ALA A 276 -23.56 -5.70 10.40
CA ALA A 276 -22.19 -5.62 10.90
C ALA A 276 -21.42 -4.43 10.32
N ARG A 277 -21.55 -4.19 9.00
CA ARG A 277 -20.96 -3.05 8.31
C ARG A 277 -21.44 -1.72 8.90
N ASP A 278 -22.73 -1.59 9.13
CA ASP A 278 -23.34 -0.35 9.64
C ASP A 278 -22.86 -0.08 11.07
N LYS A 279 -22.74 -1.12 11.93
CA LYS A 279 -22.11 -0.98 13.25
C LYS A 279 -20.65 -0.52 13.17
N ALA A 280 -19.88 -1.06 12.20
CA ALA A 280 -18.50 -0.65 11.99
C ALA A 280 -18.40 0.82 11.56
N ARG A 281 -19.25 1.23 10.60
CA ARG A 281 -19.38 2.62 10.16
C ARG A 281 -19.73 3.54 11.33
N ASP A 282 -20.75 3.21 12.09
CA ASP A 282 -21.20 4.03 13.22
C ASP A 282 -20.09 4.15 14.28
N PHE A 283 -19.35 3.07 14.54
CA PHE A 283 -18.22 3.11 15.46
C PHE A 283 -17.12 4.05 14.94
N ILE A 284 -16.68 3.89 13.69
CA ILE A 284 -15.62 4.73 13.09
C ILE A 284 -16.00 6.21 13.20
N LEU A 285 -17.23 6.56 12.84
CA LEU A 285 -17.68 7.94 12.84
C LEU A 285 -17.88 8.54 14.25
N GLN A 286 -18.37 7.73 15.20
CA GLN A 286 -18.72 8.22 16.54
C GLN A 286 -17.54 8.28 17.52
N TYR A 287 -16.53 7.43 17.31
CA TYR A 287 -15.42 7.32 18.26
C TYR A 287 -14.10 7.79 17.68
N PRO A 288 -13.36 7.05 16.84
CA PRO A 288 -12.06 7.53 16.38
C PRO A 288 -12.16 8.86 15.61
N MET A 289 -13.09 9.03 14.68
CA MET A 289 -13.27 10.27 13.91
C MET A 289 -13.60 11.47 14.80
N LYS A 290 -14.50 11.28 15.77
CA LYS A 290 -15.02 12.37 16.58
C LYS A 290 -14.11 12.71 17.76
N THR A 291 -13.42 11.73 18.31
CA THR A 291 -12.59 11.88 19.52
C THR A 291 -11.11 12.06 19.22
N GLY A 292 -10.64 11.71 18.03
CA GLY A 292 -9.21 11.63 17.68
C GLY A 292 -8.47 10.45 18.33
N TYR A 293 -9.19 9.49 18.90
CA TYR A 293 -8.62 8.27 19.48
C TYR A 293 -8.33 7.22 18.41
N TRP A 294 -7.34 7.51 17.58
CA TRP A 294 -6.81 6.61 16.59
C TRP A 294 -5.77 5.71 17.23
N THR A 295 -6.24 4.68 17.92
CA THR A 295 -5.39 3.72 18.61
C THR A 295 -5.64 2.34 18.05
N ASP A 296 -4.58 1.61 17.87
CA ASP A 296 -4.59 0.17 17.78
C ASP A 296 -3.44 -0.34 18.66
N GLY A 297 -3.61 -1.47 19.26
CA GLY A 297 -2.51 -2.10 19.96
C GLY A 297 -1.67 -2.82 18.92
N HIS A 298 -0.71 -2.14 18.34
CA HIS A 298 0.20 -2.73 17.35
C HIS A 298 0.74 -4.08 17.82
N SER A 299 1.00 -4.96 16.86
CA SER A 299 1.70 -6.21 17.09
C SER A 299 3.07 -6.03 17.76
N ASP A 300 3.66 -4.84 17.59
CA ASP A 300 4.98 -4.44 18.12
C ASP A 300 5.00 -4.20 19.62
N THR A 301 3.87 -3.93 20.19
CA THR A 301 3.79 -3.49 21.58
C THR A 301 2.89 -4.42 22.37
N ASP A 302 3.26 -4.70 23.63
CA ASP A 302 2.39 -5.36 24.60
C ASP A 302 1.24 -4.47 25.07
N ILE A 303 0.97 -3.39 24.33
CA ILE A 303 0.06 -2.35 24.74
C ILE A 303 -1.37 -2.82 24.50
N LYS A 304 -2.00 -3.21 25.57
CA LYS A 304 -3.43 -3.55 25.64
C LYS A 304 -4.32 -2.33 25.90
N SER A 305 -3.74 -1.15 25.86
CA SER A 305 -4.39 0.11 26.23
C SER A 305 -4.81 0.90 25.00
N ASN A 306 -5.99 1.49 25.05
CA ASN A 306 -6.49 2.44 24.03
C ASN A 306 -5.88 3.85 24.16
N THR A 307 -4.76 4.01 24.85
CA THR A 307 -4.11 5.32 25.08
C THR A 307 -3.01 5.64 24.09
N TYR A 308 -2.52 4.66 23.33
CA TYR A 308 -1.45 4.86 22.35
C TYR A 308 -2.02 5.19 20.99
N LYS A 309 -1.48 6.24 20.38
CA LYS A 309 -1.88 6.67 19.05
C LYS A 309 -1.12 5.89 17.99
N SER A 310 -1.82 5.49 16.95
CA SER A 310 -1.26 4.89 15.74
C SER A 310 -1.68 5.67 14.50
N ASN A 311 -0.71 5.99 13.65
CA ASN A 311 -0.98 6.64 12.38
C ASN A 311 -1.73 5.73 11.41
N LEU A 312 -1.50 4.43 11.49
CA LEU A 312 -2.08 3.44 10.58
C LEU A 312 -3.61 3.51 10.51
N SER A 313 -4.27 3.58 11.67
CA SER A 313 -5.74 3.60 11.75
C SER A 313 -6.35 4.86 11.13
N ALA A 314 -5.80 6.04 11.43
CA ALA A 314 -6.26 7.31 10.87
C ALA A 314 -6.02 7.36 9.35
N SER A 315 -4.87 6.92 8.92
CA SER A 315 -4.43 6.92 7.54
C SER A 315 -5.21 5.93 6.66
N ASN A 316 -5.46 4.70 7.16
CA ASN A 316 -6.33 3.73 6.49
C ASN A 316 -7.74 4.29 6.32
N THR A 317 -8.26 5.00 7.33
CA THR A 317 -9.56 5.66 7.23
C THR A 317 -9.55 6.78 6.19
N THR A 318 -8.51 7.63 6.17
CA THR A 318 -8.35 8.69 5.18
C THR A 318 -8.34 8.15 3.76
N LEU A 319 -7.53 7.12 3.49
CA LEU A 319 -7.46 6.50 2.16
C LEU A 319 -8.76 5.79 1.79
N CYS A 320 -9.43 5.15 2.76
CA CYS A 320 -10.72 4.52 2.54
C CYS A 320 -11.79 5.54 2.14
N LEU A 321 -11.82 6.73 2.74
CA LEU A 321 -12.81 7.78 2.43
C LEU A 321 -12.70 8.31 0.99
N PHE A 322 -11.54 8.25 0.36
CA PHE A 322 -11.42 8.60 -1.05
C PHE A 322 -12.07 7.59 -1.98
N ASP A 323 -12.04 6.30 -1.64
CA ASP A 323 -12.56 5.21 -2.48
C ASP A 323 -13.99 4.80 -2.08
N TYR A 324 -14.37 5.05 -0.80
CA TYR A 324 -15.67 4.73 -0.20
C TYR A 324 -16.27 5.97 0.50
N PRO A 325 -16.55 7.06 -0.23
CA PRO A 325 -17.05 8.30 0.35
C PRO A 325 -18.41 8.14 1.05
N GLU A 326 -19.15 7.08 0.73
CA GLU A 326 -20.41 6.74 1.40
C GLU A 326 -20.24 6.28 2.85
N LEU A 327 -19.01 5.94 3.28
CA LEU A 327 -18.72 5.68 4.68
C LEU A 327 -19.02 6.91 5.53
N ASP A 328 -18.60 8.09 5.07
CA ASP A 328 -18.81 9.35 5.76
C ASP A 328 -19.35 10.45 4.81
N PRO A 329 -20.61 10.87 4.95
CA PRO A 329 -21.16 11.97 4.15
C PRO A 329 -20.38 13.28 4.27
N GLN A 330 -19.59 13.47 5.35
CA GLN A 330 -18.80 14.68 5.60
C GLN A 330 -17.31 14.52 5.21
N TRP A 331 -16.95 13.47 4.51
CA TRP A 331 -15.55 13.10 4.19
C TRP A 331 -14.71 14.28 3.66
N ARG A 332 -15.31 15.21 2.88
CA ARG A 332 -14.59 16.38 2.37
C ARG A 332 -14.15 17.35 3.45
N SER A 333 -14.90 17.46 4.56
CA SER A 333 -14.52 18.28 5.70
C SER A 333 -13.62 17.54 6.68
N ASP A 334 -13.65 16.22 6.67
CA ASP A 334 -12.96 15.39 7.66
C ASP A 334 -11.58 14.92 7.22
N ILE A 335 -11.36 14.68 5.92
CA ILE A 335 -10.04 14.33 5.38
C ILE A 335 -8.95 15.35 5.78
N PRO A 336 -9.10 16.68 5.59
CA PRO A 336 -8.06 17.62 6.00
C PRO A 336 -7.82 17.62 7.51
N LYS A 337 -8.82 17.29 8.34
CA LYS A 337 -8.64 17.13 9.78
C LYS A 337 -7.82 15.88 10.12
N LEU A 338 -8.04 14.78 9.39
CA LEU A 338 -7.25 13.55 9.54
C LEU A 338 -5.79 13.74 9.12
N ILE A 339 -5.55 14.38 7.97
CA ILE A 339 -4.20 14.74 7.52
C ILE A 339 -3.52 15.63 8.58
N LYS A 340 -4.24 16.64 9.07
CA LYS A 340 -3.72 17.50 10.14
C LYS A 340 -3.44 16.73 11.42
N TRP A 341 -4.29 15.79 11.81
CA TRP A 341 -4.07 14.93 12.97
C TRP A 341 -2.76 14.13 12.83
N THR A 342 -2.48 13.56 11.64
CA THR A 342 -1.20 12.91 11.34
C THR A 342 -0.04 13.90 11.46
N GLU A 343 -0.18 15.11 10.91
CA GLU A 343 0.85 16.16 11.00
C GLU A 343 1.15 16.58 12.44
N ASP A 344 0.12 16.68 13.27
CA ASP A 344 0.26 17.13 14.65
C ASP A 344 0.88 16.05 15.57
N ASN A 345 0.68 14.77 15.24
CA ASN A 345 1.10 13.68 16.12
C ASN A 345 2.37 12.94 15.62
N PHE A 346 2.58 12.82 14.31
CA PHE A 346 3.58 11.89 13.75
C PHE A 346 4.56 12.51 12.75
N VAL A 347 4.36 13.75 12.29
CA VAL A 347 5.38 14.41 11.47
C VAL A 347 6.54 14.83 12.34
N PHE A 348 7.72 14.35 12.00
CA PHE A 348 8.96 14.75 12.67
C PHE A 348 9.22 16.23 12.51
N ARG A 349 9.55 16.90 13.59
CA ARG A 349 9.99 18.29 13.62
C ARG A 349 11.50 18.32 13.83
N THR A 350 12.22 19.17 13.07
CA THR A 350 13.62 19.42 13.32
C THR A 350 13.77 20.26 14.57
N ALA A 351 14.65 19.84 15.48
CA ALA A 351 15.06 20.72 16.58
C ALA A 351 15.83 21.94 16.03
N PRO A 352 15.67 23.14 16.60
CA PRO A 352 16.47 24.29 16.23
C PRO A 352 17.96 23.98 16.34
N GLY A 353 18.73 24.19 15.27
CA GLY A 353 20.17 23.94 15.23
C GLY A 353 20.63 22.56 14.79
N GLU A 354 19.71 21.61 14.60
CA GLU A 354 20.05 20.33 13.95
C GLU A 354 20.04 20.46 12.42
N PRO A 355 20.96 19.80 11.70
CA PRO A 355 20.89 19.76 10.25
C PRO A 355 19.57 19.09 9.85
N SER A 356 18.75 19.79 9.08
CA SER A 356 17.50 19.26 8.58
C SER A 356 17.81 18.04 7.71
N THR A 357 17.33 16.86 8.13
CA THR A 357 17.39 15.65 7.31
C THR A 357 16.15 15.48 6.44
N MET A 358 15.29 16.49 6.40
CA MET A 358 13.98 16.43 5.77
C MET A 358 13.85 17.31 4.53
N TRP A 359 14.61 18.42 4.46
CA TRP A 359 14.62 19.35 3.32
C TRP A 359 13.25 19.60 2.70
N GLY A 360 12.28 19.98 3.53
CA GLY A 360 10.92 20.29 3.11
C GLY A 360 9.98 19.08 2.99
N ALA A 361 10.45 17.84 3.18
CA ALA A 361 9.59 16.69 3.30
C ALA A 361 8.95 16.61 4.69
N ASN A 362 7.68 16.22 4.75
CA ASN A 362 7.05 15.76 5.98
C ASN A 362 7.31 14.26 6.12
N ILE A 363 8.11 13.88 7.08
CA ILE A 363 8.47 12.50 7.35
C ILE A 363 7.64 12.04 8.54
N VAL A 364 6.98 10.91 8.40
CA VAL A 364 5.95 10.45 9.33
C VAL A 364 6.41 9.18 10.05
N GLY A 365 6.14 9.12 11.34
CA GLY A 365 6.29 7.94 12.18
C GLY A 365 4.99 7.15 12.28
N GLU A 366 5.06 5.98 12.91
CA GLU A 366 3.94 5.05 12.95
C GLU A 366 3.10 5.19 14.21
N GLN A 367 3.73 5.23 15.39
CA GLN A 367 3.06 5.13 16.67
C GLN A 367 3.83 5.82 17.80
N ASP A 368 3.14 6.15 18.89
CA ASP A 368 3.73 6.85 20.04
C ASP A 368 4.90 6.09 20.68
N SER A 369 4.80 4.76 20.74
CA SER A 369 5.81 3.93 21.39
C SER A 369 7.00 3.57 20.51
N PHE A 370 6.86 3.71 19.20
CA PHE A 370 7.88 3.39 18.22
C PHE A 370 7.91 4.44 17.12
N ASN A 371 8.32 5.66 17.50
CA ASN A 371 8.29 6.80 16.60
C ASN A 371 9.60 6.92 15.81
N LEU A 372 9.71 6.18 14.72
CA LEU A 372 10.83 6.23 13.78
C LEU A 372 10.41 6.89 12.46
N LYS A 373 11.39 7.42 11.73
CA LYS A 373 11.19 7.95 10.36
C LYS A 373 11.05 6.78 9.40
N MET A 374 9.85 6.57 8.87
CA MET A 374 9.51 5.37 8.10
C MET A 374 9.09 5.64 6.67
N ASP A 375 9.53 4.80 5.74
CA ASP A 375 9.23 4.94 4.31
C ASP A 375 7.73 4.80 4.02
N TYR A 376 7.10 3.76 4.54
CA TYR A 376 5.70 3.45 4.25
C TYR A 376 4.72 4.43 4.91
N GLN A 377 4.97 4.89 6.13
CA GLN A 377 4.13 5.90 6.77
C GLN A 377 4.26 7.26 6.06
N THR A 378 5.48 7.60 5.63
CA THR A 378 5.74 8.81 4.84
C THR A 378 5.09 8.73 3.46
N ALA A 379 5.16 7.58 2.78
CA ALA A 379 4.50 7.35 1.50
C ALA A 379 2.97 7.41 1.62
N ARG A 380 2.40 6.87 2.69
CA ARG A 380 0.97 6.90 3.01
C ARG A 380 0.47 8.34 3.18
N TYR A 381 1.15 9.12 4.01
CA TYR A 381 0.87 10.55 4.18
C TYR A 381 0.96 11.31 2.84
N ALA A 382 1.97 11.01 2.03
CA ALA A 382 2.11 11.63 0.71
C ALA A 382 0.95 11.26 -0.23
N ALA A 383 0.47 10.01 -0.19
CA ALA A 383 -0.70 9.58 -0.96
C ALA A 383 -1.97 10.32 -0.53
N GLU A 384 -2.18 10.49 0.77
CA GLU A 384 -3.30 11.28 1.31
C GLU A 384 -3.27 12.72 0.84
N CYS A 385 -2.10 13.37 0.95
CA CYS A 385 -1.89 14.74 0.49
C CYS A 385 -2.12 14.86 -1.03
N ALA A 386 -1.60 13.94 -1.84
CA ALA A 386 -1.81 13.96 -3.29
C ALA A 386 -3.29 13.81 -3.64
N ARG A 387 -3.99 12.83 -3.03
CA ARG A 387 -5.42 12.61 -3.23
C ARG A 387 -6.24 13.84 -2.79
N TRP A 388 -5.88 14.46 -1.67
CA TRP A 388 -6.54 15.68 -1.21
C TRP A 388 -6.29 16.88 -2.12
N TYR A 389 -5.08 17.03 -2.66
CA TYR A 389 -4.79 18.02 -3.69
C TYR A 389 -5.75 17.89 -4.89
N ALA A 390 -5.97 16.67 -5.38
CA ALA A 390 -6.87 16.46 -6.53
C ALA A 390 -8.34 16.87 -6.23
N VAL A 391 -8.76 16.85 -4.95
CA VAL A 391 -10.09 17.26 -4.52
C VAL A 391 -10.17 18.76 -4.25
N SER A 392 -9.17 19.33 -3.59
CA SER A 392 -9.16 20.71 -3.08
C SER A 392 -8.56 21.73 -4.06
N GLY A 393 -7.63 21.31 -4.92
CA GLY A 393 -6.82 22.19 -5.76
C GLY A 393 -5.71 22.94 -5.00
N ASP A 394 -5.49 22.64 -3.71
CA ASP A 394 -4.47 23.33 -2.90
C ASP A 394 -3.08 22.77 -3.18
N GLU A 395 -2.25 23.53 -3.90
CA GLU A 395 -0.87 23.19 -4.29
C GLU A 395 0.05 22.89 -3.10
N THR A 396 -0.29 23.37 -1.90
CA THR A 396 0.46 23.07 -0.68
C THR A 396 0.50 21.58 -0.40
N TYR A 397 -0.62 20.89 -0.59
CA TYR A 397 -0.71 19.44 -0.41
C TYR A 397 0.05 18.67 -1.50
N LYS A 398 0.08 19.20 -2.73
CA LYS A 398 0.89 18.62 -3.79
C LYS A 398 2.39 18.71 -3.51
N ASP A 399 2.89 19.88 -3.00
CA ASP A 399 4.30 20.03 -2.61
C ASP A 399 4.65 19.12 -1.43
N LYS A 400 3.79 19.05 -0.38
CA LYS A 400 3.95 18.10 0.73
C LYS A 400 4.09 16.67 0.24
N ALA A 401 3.19 16.23 -0.65
CA ALA A 401 3.23 14.89 -1.23
C ALA A 401 4.51 14.64 -2.04
N PHE A 402 4.88 15.59 -2.90
CA PHE A 402 6.05 15.49 -3.75
C PHE A 402 7.35 15.37 -2.94
N ARG A 403 7.54 16.23 -1.94
CA ARG A 403 8.74 16.20 -1.09
C ARG A 403 8.82 14.90 -0.28
N SER A 404 7.71 14.47 0.28
CA SER A 404 7.64 13.23 1.06
C SER A 404 7.92 11.99 0.21
N LEU A 405 7.34 11.87 -1.00
CA LEU A 405 7.66 10.76 -1.92
C LEU A 405 9.12 10.79 -2.39
N ASN A 406 9.67 11.97 -2.65
CA ASN A 406 11.09 12.10 -3.01
C ASN A 406 12.00 11.60 -1.88
N TRP A 407 11.69 11.92 -0.62
CA TRP A 407 12.42 11.37 0.53
C TRP A 407 12.31 9.84 0.58
N VAL A 408 11.13 9.29 0.33
CA VAL A 408 10.90 7.83 0.31
C VAL A 408 11.78 7.13 -0.73
N THR A 409 12.09 7.77 -1.87
CA THR A 409 12.97 7.14 -2.87
C THR A 409 14.36 6.79 -2.34
N TYR A 410 14.82 7.45 -1.27
CA TYR A 410 16.10 7.14 -0.61
C TYR A 410 16.04 5.91 0.30
N CYS A 411 14.84 5.37 0.54
CA CYS A 411 14.64 4.16 1.35
C CYS A 411 14.87 2.86 0.56
N ASN A 412 15.59 2.89 -0.54
CA ASN A 412 16.13 1.70 -1.19
C ASN A 412 17.48 1.98 -1.86
N ASP A 413 18.25 0.92 -2.03
CA ASP A 413 19.49 0.99 -2.79
C ASP A 413 19.25 0.81 -4.31
N SER A 414 20.32 0.87 -5.09
CA SER A 414 20.28 0.70 -6.54
C SER A 414 19.91 -0.72 -7.00
N THR A 415 19.86 -1.71 -6.10
CA THR A 415 19.42 -3.07 -6.40
C THR A 415 17.92 -3.28 -6.18
N GLY A 416 17.25 -2.31 -5.53
CA GLY A 416 15.85 -2.40 -5.14
C GLY A 416 15.63 -2.98 -3.75
N MET A 417 16.71 -3.22 -3.00
CA MET A 417 16.58 -3.58 -1.60
C MET A 417 16.05 -2.37 -0.82
N ALA A 418 14.95 -2.58 -0.12
CA ALA A 418 14.26 -1.55 0.60
C ALA A 418 14.73 -1.47 2.06
N PHE A 419 14.65 -0.27 2.62
CA PHE A 419 14.94 0.04 4.01
C PHE A 419 13.79 0.83 4.60
N GLU A 420 13.48 0.58 5.83
CA GLU A 420 12.46 1.32 6.57
C GLU A 420 12.79 2.82 6.64
N SER A 421 14.07 3.16 6.78
CA SER A 421 14.52 4.54 6.86
C SER A 421 15.90 4.72 6.25
N PRO A 422 16.16 5.81 5.51
CA PRO A 422 17.48 6.09 4.96
C PRO A 422 18.48 6.66 6.00
N VAL A 423 18.00 6.93 7.22
CA VAL A 423 18.79 7.60 8.28
C VAL A 423 19.01 6.75 9.53
N SER A 424 18.40 5.57 9.64
CA SER A 424 18.59 4.68 10.79
C SER A 424 19.96 3.99 10.75
N LYS A 425 20.58 3.80 11.93
CA LYS A 425 21.87 3.10 12.05
C LYS A 425 21.75 1.60 11.81
N GLY A 426 20.57 1.04 12.02
CA GLY A 426 20.24 -0.36 11.70
C GLY A 426 19.52 -0.41 10.36
N ILE A 427 20.00 -1.20 9.43
CA ILE A 427 19.34 -1.40 8.15
C ILE A 427 18.36 -2.55 8.35
N SER A 428 17.09 -2.22 8.56
CA SER A 428 16.01 -3.20 8.58
C SER A 428 15.21 -3.15 7.29
N ASN A 429 14.80 -4.32 6.89
CA ASN A 429 14.04 -4.59 5.68
C ASN A 429 12.77 -5.32 6.09
N TRP A 430 11.62 -4.68 5.93
CA TRP A 430 10.33 -5.20 6.34
C TRP A 430 9.49 -5.56 5.13
N TRP A 431 9.08 -6.83 5.03
CA TRP A 431 8.35 -7.30 3.87
C TRP A 431 6.94 -6.71 3.75
N SER A 432 6.21 -6.58 4.86
CA SER A 432 4.88 -5.97 4.86
C SER A 432 4.93 -4.53 4.39
N ASP A 433 5.84 -3.75 4.97
CA ASP A 433 5.87 -2.30 4.89
C ASP A 433 6.64 -1.83 3.67
N CYS A 434 7.93 -2.20 3.60
CA CYS A 434 8.78 -1.69 2.53
C CYS A 434 8.39 -2.22 1.14
N TYR A 435 7.93 -3.46 1.01
CA TYR A 435 7.59 -4.06 -0.28
C TYR A 435 6.10 -4.16 -0.56
N GLY A 436 5.27 -4.28 0.45
CA GLY A 436 3.82 -4.35 0.30
C GLY A 436 3.18 -2.97 0.33
N GLU A 437 3.39 -2.24 1.41
CA GLU A 437 2.64 -1.03 1.67
C GLU A 437 3.21 0.21 0.97
N CYS A 438 4.49 0.48 1.13
CA CYS A 438 5.11 1.69 0.61
C CYS A 438 4.89 1.88 -0.91
N PRO A 439 5.15 0.88 -1.79
CA PRO A 439 4.99 1.08 -3.23
C PRO A 439 3.55 1.36 -3.66
N ARG A 440 2.54 0.77 -2.99
CA ARG A 440 1.14 0.98 -3.37
C ARG A 440 0.69 2.44 -3.24
N MET A 441 1.34 3.22 -2.38
CA MET A 441 1.03 4.62 -2.15
C MET A 441 1.39 5.52 -3.33
N PHE A 442 2.37 5.12 -4.13
CA PHE A 442 2.72 5.83 -5.37
C PHE A 442 1.60 5.78 -6.40
N TYR A 443 0.84 4.68 -6.50
CA TYR A 443 -0.30 4.60 -7.43
C TYR A 443 -1.45 5.51 -6.99
N HIS A 444 -1.71 5.63 -5.69
CA HIS A 444 -2.65 6.63 -5.17
C HIS A 444 -2.20 8.06 -5.55
N ALA A 445 -0.91 8.35 -5.43
CA ALA A 445 -0.38 9.64 -5.82
C ALA A 445 -0.45 9.88 -7.33
N PHE A 446 -0.17 8.87 -8.16
CA PHE A 446 -0.31 8.95 -9.61
C PHE A 446 -1.74 9.21 -10.07
N SER A 447 -2.75 8.62 -9.40
CA SER A 447 -4.16 8.90 -9.72
C SER A 447 -4.52 10.37 -9.53
N ALA A 448 -3.89 11.01 -8.57
CA ALA A 448 -4.11 12.41 -8.20
C ALA A 448 -3.27 13.38 -9.05
N VAL A 449 -2.03 12.99 -9.36
CA VAL A 449 -1.06 13.80 -10.12
C VAL A 449 -0.46 12.95 -11.25
N PRO A 450 -1.19 12.77 -12.35
CA PRO A 450 -0.75 11.92 -13.47
C PRO A 450 0.60 12.33 -14.07
N GLU A 451 1.01 13.58 -13.90
CA GLU A 451 2.28 14.11 -14.34
C GLU A 451 3.50 13.44 -13.68
N TRP A 452 3.32 12.79 -12.52
CA TRP A 452 4.39 12.08 -11.82
C TRP A 452 4.68 10.68 -12.38
N ALA A 453 3.78 10.12 -13.17
CA ALA A 453 4.05 8.91 -13.96
C ALA A 453 4.92 9.24 -15.20
N PRO A 454 5.57 8.26 -15.85
CA PRO A 454 6.46 8.48 -16.99
C PRO A 454 5.78 9.16 -18.17
N LYS A 455 6.52 10.05 -18.84
CA LYS A 455 6.06 10.73 -20.06
C LYS A 455 6.09 9.77 -21.25
N HIS A 456 5.09 9.92 -22.14
CA HIS A 456 4.98 9.18 -23.39
C HIS A 456 4.85 7.66 -23.22
N GLU A 457 4.32 7.24 -22.06
CA GLU A 457 4.02 5.86 -21.75
C GLU A 457 2.53 5.72 -21.35
N ASP A 458 1.97 4.52 -21.59
CA ASP A 458 0.56 4.22 -21.32
C ASP A 458 0.46 3.38 -20.05
N HIS A 459 -0.24 3.89 -19.04
CA HIS A 459 -0.40 3.20 -17.77
C HIS A 459 -1.81 3.37 -17.19
N ILE A 460 -2.34 2.32 -16.60
CA ILE A 460 -3.40 2.44 -15.61
C ILE A 460 -2.73 2.83 -14.29
N LEU A 461 -2.93 4.06 -13.86
CA LEU A 461 -2.25 4.66 -12.71
C LEU A 461 -2.82 4.14 -11.39
N TYR A 462 -4.13 3.92 -11.35
CA TYR A 462 -4.85 3.40 -10.18
C TYR A 462 -6.21 2.84 -10.61
N SER A 463 -6.69 1.84 -9.87
CA SER A 463 -8.04 1.33 -9.96
C SER A 463 -8.56 1.04 -8.55
N GLU A 464 -9.79 1.45 -8.26
CA GLU A 464 -10.48 1.10 -7.00
C GLU A 464 -10.83 -0.39 -6.95
N GLY A 465 -11.03 -1.01 -8.13
CA GLY A 465 -11.41 -2.39 -8.29
C GLY A 465 -10.27 -3.33 -8.72
N ILE A 466 -10.63 -4.58 -8.92
CA ILE A 466 -9.74 -5.61 -9.44
C ILE A 466 -9.79 -5.62 -10.96
N LEU A 467 -8.64 -5.48 -11.60
CA LEU A 467 -8.48 -5.59 -13.03
C LEU A 467 -7.85 -6.92 -13.42
N LYS A 468 -8.19 -7.43 -14.58
CA LYS A 468 -7.59 -8.61 -15.21
C LYS A 468 -7.53 -8.46 -16.71
N ASP A 469 -6.80 -9.35 -17.37
CA ASP A 469 -6.60 -9.34 -18.83
C ASP A 469 -6.02 -8.00 -19.33
N VAL A 470 -5.18 -7.34 -18.51
CA VAL A 470 -4.57 -6.05 -18.84
C VAL A 470 -3.59 -6.23 -20.00
N LYS A 471 -3.76 -5.42 -21.04
CA LYS A 471 -2.94 -5.46 -22.25
C LYS A 471 -2.65 -4.04 -22.73
N TYR A 472 -1.39 -3.79 -23.01
CA TYR A 472 -0.88 -2.57 -23.64
C TYR A 472 -0.30 -2.89 -25.02
N ALA A 473 -0.59 -2.05 -26.01
CA ALA A 473 0.06 -2.02 -27.31
C ALA A 473 0.03 -0.59 -27.87
N ILE A 474 0.66 -0.34 -28.98
CA ILE A 474 0.71 1.00 -29.60
C ILE A 474 -0.71 1.55 -29.77
N LYS A 475 -1.00 2.67 -29.09
CA LYS A 475 -2.32 3.34 -29.09
C LYS A 475 -3.47 2.39 -28.71
N TYR A 476 -3.20 1.47 -27.78
CA TYR A 476 -4.16 0.45 -27.39
C TYR A 476 -3.99 0.07 -25.93
N VAL A 477 -5.09 0.19 -25.14
CA VAL A 477 -5.19 -0.33 -23.78
C VAL A 477 -6.48 -1.12 -23.65
N LYS A 478 -6.38 -2.35 -23.13
CA LYS A 478 -7.54 -3.21 -22.87
C LYS A 478 -7.43 -3.85 -21.50
N TYR A 479 -8.54 -3.93 -20.79
CA TYR A 479 -8.62 -4.66 -19.52
C TYR A 479 -10.07 -5.07 -19.20
N THR A 480 -10.21 -5.99 -18.25
CA THR A 480 -11.49 -6.37 -17.67
C THR A 480 -11.57 -5.84 -16.23
N ALA A 481 -12.50 -4.95 -15.95
CA ALA A 481 -12.84 -4.48 -14.60
C ALA A 481 -13.85 -5.44 -13.98
N THR A 482 -13.60 -5.91 -12.74
CA THR A 482 -14.44 -6.91 -12.06
C THR A 482 -15.36 -6.33 -11.00
N SER A 483 -15.15 -5.07 -10.62
CA SER A 483 -15.95 -4.34 -9.64
C SER A 483 -17.30 -3.85 -10.21
N VAL A 484 -18.18 -3.48 -9.29
CA VAL A 484 -19.40 -2.73 -9.58
C VAL A 484 -19.15 -1.28 -9.15
N ASN A 485 -19.49 -0.32 -9.98
CA ASN A 485 -19.25 1.12 -9.77
C ASN A 485 -17.76 1.48 -9.59
N GLY A 486 -16.86 0.86 -10.38
CA GLY A 486 -15.43 1.12 -10.31
C GLY A 486 -15.01 2.41 -11.04
N VAL A 487 -13.84 2.91 -10.64
CA VAL A 487 -13.16 4.04 -11.30
C VAL A 487 -11.72 3.66 -11.59
N GLU A 488 -11.27 3.94 -12.81
CA GLU A 488 -9.90 3.77 -13.25
C GLU A 488 -9.31 5.10 -13.69
N TYR A 489 -8.06 5.34 -13.27
CA TYR A 489 -7.26 6.51 -13.61
C TYR A 489 -6.10 6.07 -14.51
N LEU A 490 -5.97 6.71 -15.67
CA LEU A 490 -4.95 6.35 -16.65
C LEU A 490 -4.14 7.56 -17.08
N ARG A 491 -2.90 7.32 -17.49
CA ARG A 491 -2.12 8.21 -18.32
C ARG A 491 -1.92 7.54 -19.69
N LEU A 492 -2.13 8.30 -20.76
CA LEU A 492 -1.99 7.83 -22.13
C LEU A 492 -1.04 8.75 -22.92
N SER A 493 -0.15 8.16 -23.69
CA SER A 493 0.76 8.84 -24.61
C SER A 493 0.05 9.33 -25.89
N PHE A 494 -1.22 8.97 -26.07
CA PHE A 494 -2.03 9.30 -27.24
C PHE A 494 -3.41 9.83 -26.85
N LYS A 495 -4.01 10.61 -27.74
CA LYS A 495 -5.42 11.02 -27.61
C LYS A 495 -6.31 9.84 -27.96
N PRO A 496 -7.19 9.40 -27.04
CA PRO A 496 -8.17 8.35 -27.36
C PRO A 496 -9.10 8.78 -28.48
N GLY A 497 -9.15 7.99 -29.55
CA GLY A 497 -10.12 8.17 -30.64
C GLY A 497 -11.43 7.45 -30.35
N ARG A 498 -11.34 6.31 -29.63
CA ARG A 498 -12.52 5.50 -29.24
C ARG A 498 -12.31 4.81 -27.91
N ILE A 499 -13.32 4.92 -27.02
CA ILE A 499 -13.38 4.20 -25.76
C ILE A 499 -14.68 3.39 -25.72
N THR A 500 -14.60 2.10 -25.37
CA THR A 500 -15.78 1.25 -25.26
C THR A 500 -15.85 0.51 -23.95
N ILE A 501 -17.08 0.32 -23.46
CA ILE A 501 -17.43 -0.58 -22.36
C ILE A 501 -18.29 -1.71 -22.94
N ASN A 502 -17.80 -2.97 -22.87
CA ASN A 502 -18.43 -4.14 -23.47
C ASN A 502 -18.80 -3.94 -24.97
N GLY A 503 -17.91 -3.28 -25.72
CA GLY A 503 -18.09 -2.97 -27.14
C GLY A 503 -18.95 -1.73 -27.45
N LYS A 504 -19.70 -1.19 -26.47
CA LYS A 504 -20.48 0.04 -26.61
C LYS A 504 -19.59 1.25 -26.40
N VAL A 505 -19.61 2.19 -27.34
CA VAL A 505 -18.86 3.45 -27.24
C VAL A 505 -19.42 4.29 -26.10
N ILE A 506 -18.51 4.79 -25.24
CA ILE A 506 -18.84 5.77 -24.18
C ILE A 506 -18.37 7.17 -24.58
N GLN A 507 -18.96 8.19 -23.96
CA GLN A 507 -18.72 9.58 -24.31
C GLN A 507 -17.90 10.29 -23.23
N VAL A 508 -17.19 11.33 -23.68
CA VAL A 508 -16.55 12.28 -22.78
C VAL A 508 -17.63 13.05 -22.00
N SER A 509 -17.37 13.30 -20.72
CA SER A 509 -18.24 14.09 -19.86
C SER A 509 -17.45 15.20 -19.16
N MET A 510 -18.12 16.23 -18.71
CA MET A 510 -17.53 17.32 -17.90
C MET A 510 -17.48 16.96 -16.41
N VAL A 511 -18.29 16.01 -15.98
CA VAL A 511 -18.34 15.45 -14.62
C VAL A 511 -18.29 13.94 -14.69
N LEU A 512 -17.70 13.29 -13.70
CA LEU A 512 -17.53 11.85 -13.69
C LEU A 512 -18.87 11.15 -13.44
N MET A 513 -19.46 10.63 -14.50
CA MET A 513 -20.71 9.86 -14.48
C MET A 513 -20.44 8.38 -14.81
N SER A 514 -21.35 7.50 -14.40
CA SER A 514 -21.30 6.08 -14.75
C SER A 514 -21.35 5.87 -16.26
N ASP A 515 -20.54 4.95 -16.75
CA ASP A 515 -20.37 4.59 -18.17
C ASP A 515 -19.98 5.79 -19.05
N ALA A 516 -19.12 6.66 -18.51
CA ALA A 516 -18.55 7.84 -19.15
C ALA A 516 -17.07 8.02 -18.74
N TYR A 517 -16.41 8.99 -19.37
CA TYR A 517 -15.02 9.30 -19.04
C TYR A 517 -14.75 10.81 -19.00
N LEU A 518 -13.76 11.18 -18.18
CA LEU A 518 -13.11 12.50 -18.22
C LEU A 518 -11.81 12.40 -19.00
N LEU A 519 -11.46 13.41 -19.76
CA LEU A 519 -10.21 13.49 -20.51
C LEU A 519 -9.59 14.87 -20.32
N LYS A 520 -8.34 14.91 -19.89
CA LYS A 520 -7.55 16.14 -19.73
C LYS A 520 -6.22 15.98 -20.45
N MET A 521 -5.86 16.92 -21.32
CA MET A 521 -4.53 16.99 -21.90
C MET A 521 -3.53 17.52 -20.87
N LEU A 522 -2.42 16.84 -20.72
CA LEU A 522 -1.30 17.23 -19.85
C LEU A 522 -0.36 18.19 -20.57
N SER A 523 0.45 18.93 -19.81
CA SER A 523 1.35 19.96 -20.34
C SER A 523 2.38 19.45 -21.36
N ASN A 524 2.71 18.15 -21.31
CA ASN A 524 3.65 17.49 -22.22
C ASN A 524 2.98 16.86 -23.46
N GLY A 525 1.67 17.01 -23.65
CA GLY A 525 0.90 16.47 -24.77
C GLY A 525 0.29 15.09 -24.52
N ASP A 526 0.61 14.41 -23.42
CA ASP A 526 -0.07 13.19 -22.98
C ASP A 526 -1.47 13.50 -22.45
N TYR A 527 -2.22 12.47 -22.10
CA TYR A 527 -3.60 12.59 -21.64
C TYR A 527 -3.81 11.88 -20.30
N ALA A 528 -4.44 12.56 -19.36
CA ALA A 528 -5.04 11.94 -18.17
C ALA A 528 -6.48 11.56 -18.51
N LEU A 529 -6.82 10.29 -18.27
CA LEU A 529 -8.12 9.72 -18.54
C LEU A 529 -8.67 9.11 -17.25
N THR A 530 -9.91 9.46 -16.90
CA THR A 530 -10.64 8.81 -15.80
C THR A 530 -11.89 8.16 -16.35
N ILE A 531 -12.06 6.86 -16.16
CA ILE A 531 -13.23 6.10 -16.60
C ILE A 531 -14.01 5.66 -15.37
N LYS A 532 -15.33 5.83 -15.38
CA LYS A 532 -16.23 5.24 -14.39
C LYS A 532 -17.19 4.28 -15.08
N HIS A 533 -17.35 3.09 -14.50
CA HIS A 533 -18.26 2.08 -15.02
C HIS A 533 -19.23 1.59 -13.94
N SER A 534 -20.45 1.25 -14.34
CA SER A 534 -21.51 0.83 -13.42
C SER A 534 -21.50 -0.65 -13.08
N LYS A 535 -20.87 -1.49 -13.93
CA LYS A 535 -20.91 -2.96 -13.83
C LYS A 535 -19.56 -3.55 -14.22
N LYS A 536 -19.32 -4.81 -13.84
CA LYS A 536 -18.24 -5.61 -14.41
C LYS A 536 -18.25 -5.52 -15.93
N CYS A 537 -17.11 -5.19 -16.54
CA CYS A 537 -17.04 -4.89 -17.96
C CYS A 537 -15.65 -5.09 -18.56
N VAL A 538 -15.62 -5.22 -19.88
CA VAL A 538 -14.39 -5.11 -20.67
C VAL A 538 -14.28 -3.69 -21.20
N ILE A 539 -13.15 -3.05 -20.90
CA ILE A 539 -12.83 -1.70 -21.38
C ILE A 539 -11.78 -1.80 -22.47
N LEU A 540 -12.02 -1.10 -23.58
CA LEU A 540 -11.10 -1.00 -24.69
C LEU A 540 -10.92 0.47 -25.07
N ILE A 541 -9.66 0.92 -25.13
CA ILE A 541 -9.23 2.27 -25.48
C ILE A 541 -8.35 2.17 -26.70
N THR A 542 -8.66 2.91 -27.76
CA THR A 542 -7.87 2.98 -28.99
C THR A 542 -7.64 4.42 -29.44
N GLY A 543 -6.47 4.70 -30.05
CA GLY A 543 -6.13 6.00 -30.62
C GLY A 543 -6.49 6.13 -32.08
#